data_238a6ba3b122e6780799dc9e9824d674
#
_entry.id   238a6ba3b122e6780799dc9e9824d674
#
_cell.length_a   1.000
_cell.length_b   1.000
_cell.length_c   1.000
_cell.angle_alpha   90.00
_cell.angle_beta   90.00
_cell.angle_gamma   90.00
#
_symmetry.space_group_name_H-M   'P 1'
#
loop_
_entity.id
_entity.type
_entity.pdbx_description
1 polymer ?
#
loop_
_entity_poly.entity_id
_entity_poly.type
_entity_poly.pdbx_seq_one_letter_code
_entity_poly.pdbx_strand_id
1 'polypeptide(L)'
;MVSTGIALRGRSLWVTCSADRSGNREIEEKDVSEAFVLGWEEWVGLPDLGLPAVKAKVDTGAKTSALHAFFVEPYGSAARRMVRFGVHPIPGRNDVEVICTAEVIDHREVTSSNGEREMRYVIRTSLKLGERTWPIELTLTNRETMSYRMLIGRQAIQDDMLVDPATSFRQPRLSYRLYEIPTRTADDRRSLTIGLLTRRPDNATNRRIQRVAERRGHKLIMVDRDRVSLFIDTSDPAILLDGSSVPHCDALIVRPGRGTPTFSAAVARQFETLGAVVVNGPDALLRVADPLATRQLLARAGIPVPAAAVSSAAANPDAADRHLFAEGFGGQALGLLVRHTVVGSRAVAAMSRRVRGRDDIDSEGEWGTDDAGAVEATRGVAEQVVRVLGLELAGVDVIAARQGPIVVGVTVAPAISLAERVTGAAISEAIVVYIEQTARAITRNQ
;
A
#
# COMPACT_ATOMS: atom_id res chain seq x y z
N MET A 1 -40.85 7.50 -0.67
CA MET A 1 -41.07 7.40 -2.13
C MET A 1 -41.12 5.92 -2.50
N VAL A 2 -42.24 5.46 -3.04
CA VAL A 2 -42.36 4.09 -3.57
C VAL A 2 -42.53 4.27 -5.08
N SER A 3 -41.56 3.76 -5.85
CA SER A 3 -41.62 3.75 -7.32
C SER A 3 -42.16 2.42 -7.80
N THR A 4 -43.28 2.43 -8.51
CA THR A 4 -43.89 1.24 -9.13
C THR A 4 -43.86 1.42 -10.65
N GLY A 5 -43.20 0.53 -11.35
CA GLY A 5 -43.19 0.54 -12.82
C GLY A 5 -44.39 -0.19 -13.39
N ILE A 6 -45.11 0.43 -14.36
CA ILE A 6 -46.18 -0.18 -15.13
C ILE A 6 -45.77 -0.17 -16.62
N ALA A 7 -45.70 -1.34 -17.25
CA ALA A 7 -45.44 -1.47 -18.67
C ALA A 7 -46.78 -1.44 -19.42
N LEU A 8 -47.02 -0.41 -20.23
CA LEU A 8 -48.10 -0.37 -21.24
C LEU A 8 -47.49 -0.46 -22.64
N ARG A 9 -48.14 -1.22 -23.51
CA ARG A 9 -47.70 -1.58 -24.86
C ARG A 9 -46.96 -0.44 -25.58
N GLY A 10 -45.67 -0.59 -25.76
CA GLY A 10 -44.85 0.18 -26.69
C GLY A 10 -44.10 1.39 -26.13
N ARG A 11 -44.27 1.75 -24.87
CA ARG A 11 -43.47 2.77 -24.15
C ARG A 11 -43.30 2.38 -22.68
N SER A 12 -42.10 2.36 -22.19
CA SER A 12 -41.80 2.17 -20.76
C SER A 12 -41.83 3.54 -20.07
N LEU A 13 -42.84 3.79 -19.24
CA LEU A 13 -43.02 5.01 -18.45
C LEU A 13 -42.79 4.67 -16.98
N TRP A 14 -42.00 5.46 -16.28
CA TRP A 14 -41.90 5.40 -14.83
C TRP A 14 -42.69 6.52 -14.21
N VAL A 15 -43.48 6.18 -13.20
CA VAL A 15 -44.30 7.11 -12.46
C VAL A 15 -43.69 7.33 -11.09
N THR A 16 -43.18 8.51 -10.82
CA THR A 16 -42.79 8.92 -9.46
C THR A 16 -43.96 9.63 -8.80
N CYS A 17 -44.40 9.12 -7.66
CA CYS A 17 -45.45 9.74 -6.85
C CYS A 17 -44.76 10.48 -5.69
N SER A 18 -44.72 11.81 -5.74
CA SER A 18 -44.37 12.68 -4.61
C SER A 18 -45.65 13.29 -4.03
N ALA A 19 -45.78 13.22 -2.70
CA ALA A 19 -46.85 13.96 -2.01
C ALA A 19 -46.24 15.25 -1.45
N ASP A 20 -46.85 16.36 -1.75
CA ASP A 20 -46.56 17.64 -1.10
C ASP A 20 -47.14 17.67 0.33
N ARG A 21 -46.79 18.72 1.12
CA ARG A 21 -47.32 18.90 2.50
C ARG A 21 -48.82 19.13 2.57
N SER A 22 -49.51 19.31 1.45
CA SER A 22 -50.95 19.50 1.33
C SER A 22 -51.71 18.25 0.89
N GLY A 23 -50.99 17.12 0.64
CA GLY A 23 -51.59 15.84 0.26
C GLY A 23 -51.94 15.72 -1.23
N ASN A 24 -51.53 16.66 -2.07
CA ASN A 24 -51.70 16.57 -3.51
C ASN A 24 -50.61 15.65 -4.10
N ARG A 25 -51.01 14.69 -4.93
CA ARG A 25 -50.11 13.76 -5.63
C ARG A 25 -49.83 14.34 -7.01
N GLU A 26 -48.64 14.85 -7.19
CA GLU A 26 -48.12 15.13 -8.53
C GLU A 26 -47.52 13.87 -9.12
N ILE A 27 -47.94 13.53 -10.32
CA ILE A 27 -47.46 12.41 -11.12
C ILE A 27 -46.58 13.03 -12.20
N GLU A 28 -45.24 12.91 -12.06
CA GLU A 28 -44.31 13.23 -13.13
C GLU A 28 -44.06 11.99 -13.98
N GLU A 29 -44.46 12.07 -15.23
CA GLU A 29 -44.10 11.09 -16.27
C GLU A 29 -42.73 11.45 -16.86
N LYS A 30 -41.67 10.69 -16.54
CA LYS A 30 -40.38 10.83 -17.20
C LYS A 30 -40.26 9.79 -18.32
N ASP A 31 -39.91 10.26 -19.51
CA ASP A 31 -39.58 9.38 -20.64
C ASP A 31 -38.31 8.60 -20.36
N VAL A 32 -38.41 7.28 -20.36
CA VAL A 32 -37.29 6.34 -20.07
C VAL A 32 -36.21 6.38 -21.16
N SER A 33 -36.48 6.96 -22.32
CA SER A 33 -35.52 7.05 -23.43
C SER A 33 -34.30 7.95 -23.11
N GLU A 34 -34.41 8.82 -22.11
CA GLU A 34 -33.33 9.74 -21.68
C GLU A 34 -32.67 9.33 -20.35
N ALA A 35 -33.20 8.30 -19.66
CA ALA A 35 -32.66 7.88 -18.36
C ALA A 35 -31.30 7.19 -18.51
N PHE A 36 -30.39 7.50 -17.58
CA PHE A 36 -29.10 6.81 -17.49
C PHE A 36 -29.27 5.46 -16.79
N VAL A 37 -29.33 4.38 -17.59
CA VAL A 37 -29.63 3.04 -17.08
C VAL A 37 -28.37 2.32 -16.67
N LEU A 38 -28.35 1.76 -15.45
CA LEU A 38 -27.33 0.88 -14.90
C LEU A 38 -27.80 -0.57 -14.90
N GLY A 39 -26.90 -1.52 -15.11
CA GLY A 39 -27.15 -2.91 -14.80
C GLY A 39 -26.97 -3.22 -13.32
N TRP A 40 -27.21 -4.46 -12.89
CA TRP A 40 -26.94 -4.90 -11.53
C TRP A 40 -25.43 -4.99 -11.23
N GLU A 41 -24.60 -4.99 -12.25
CA GLU A 41 -23.15 -4.84 -12.19
C GLU A 41 -22.67 -3.91 -13.30
N GLU A 42 -21.65 -3.08 -13.00
CA GLU A 42 -21.09 -2.10 -13.92
C GLU A 42 -19.58 -2.01 -13.83
N TRP A 43 -18.96 -1.52 -14.90
CA TRP A 43 -17.58 -1.08 -14.88
C TRP A 43 -17.49 0.38 -14.46
N VAL A 44 -16.64 0.66 -13.48
CA VAL A 44 -16.38 2.01 -12.98
C VAL A 44 -14.90 2.34 -12.96
N GLY A 45 -14.59 3.62 -13.05
CA GLY A 45 -13.27 4.17 -12.75
C GLY A 45 -13.34 5.05 -11.49
N LEU A 46 -12.24 5.08 -10.74
CA LEU A 46 -12.04 6.01 -9.64
C LEU A 46 -10.76 6.81 -9.94
N PRO A 47 -10.88 7.88 -10.75
CA PRO A 47 -9.71 8.59 -11.30
C PRO A 47 -8.84 9.20 -10.21
N ASP A 48 -9.41 9.75 -9.14
CA ASP A 48 -8.67 10.35 -8.03
C ASP A 48 -7.82 9.32 -7.26
N LEU A 49 -8.20 8.04 -7.33
CA LEU A 49 -7.49 6.94 -6.68
C LEU A 49 -6.55 6.18 -7.62
N GLY A 50 -6.46 6.59 -8.90
CA GLY A 50 -5.66 5.89 -9.89
C GLY A 50 -6.19 4.49 -10.27
N LEU A 51 -7.49 4.24 -10.06
CA LEU A 51 -8.16 2.99 -10.38
C LEU A 51 -8.95 3.14 -11.68
N PRO A 52 -8.36 2.81 -12.85
CA PRO A 52 -8.98 3.06 -14.15
C PRO A 52 -10.16 2.13 -14.46
N ALA A 53 -10.22 0.95 -13.86
CA ALA A 53 -11.25 -0.05 -14.11
C ALA A 53 -11.50 -0.95 -12.91
N VAL A 54 -12.68 -0.90 -12.33
CA VAL A 54 -13.13 -1.76 -11.24
C VAL A 54 -14.50 -2.32 -11.60
N LYS A 55 -14.73 -3.61 -11.40
CA LYS A 55 -16.08 -4.16 -11.46
C LYS A 55 -16.79 -3.89 -10.15
N ALA A 56 -17.93 -3.23 -10.24
CA ALA A 56 -18.75 -2.89 -9.09
C ALA A 56 -20.14 -3.53 -9.19
N LYS A 57 -20.63 -4.03 -8.06
CA LYS A 57 -22.03 -4.44 -7.93
C LYS A 57 -22.87 -3.22 -7.55
N VAL A 58 -23.95 -2.99 -8.23
CA VAL A 58 -24.93 -1.96 -7.86
C VAL A 58 -25.81 -2.54 -6.75
N ASP A 59 -25.76 -1.90 -5.58
CA ASP A 59 -26.45 -2.36 -4.37
C ASP A 59 -27.37 -1.25 -3.82
N THR A 60 -28.61 -1.26 -4.24
CA THR A 60 -29.63 -0.29 -3.80
C THR A 60 -30.01 -0.45 -2.32
N GLY A 61 -29.71 -1.61 -1.71
CA GLY A 61 -29.87 -1.87 -0.27
C GLY A 61 -28.81 -1.19 0.59
N ALA A 62 -27.59 -1.05 0.07
CA ALA A 62 -26.50 -0.37 0.78
C ALA A 62 -26.67 1.16 0.68
N LYS A 63 -26.48 1.87 1.82
CA LYS A 63 -26.54 3.33 1.84
C LYS A 63 -25.35 3.96 1.13
N THR A 64 -24.14 3.56 1.51
CA THR A 64 -22.86 4.13 1.05
C THR A 64 -22.12 3.11 0.20
N SER A 65 -21.39 3.56 -0.80
CA SER A 65 -20.51 2.73 -1.60
C SER A 65 -19.36 2.15 -0.76
N ALA A 66 -18.82 1.00 -1.17
CA ALA A 66 -17.71 0.36 -0.47
C ALA A 66 -16.66 -0.13 -1.47
N LEU A 67 -15.39 0.10 -1.14
CA LEU A 67 -14.24 -0.35 -1.92
C LEU A 67 -13.41 -1.34 -1.10
N HIS A 68 -12.95 -2.38 -1.77
CA HIS A 68 -11.97 -3.29 -1.19
C HIS A 68 -10.67 -2.56 -0.84
N ALA A 69 -10.22 -2.75 0.39
CA ALA A 69 -8.89 -2.36 0.83
C ALA A 69 -8.32 -3.49 1.68
N PHE A 70 -7.16 -4.01 1.29
CA PHE A 70 -6.51 -5.09 2.05
C PHE A 70 -5.71 -4.57 3.24
N PHE A 71 -5.35 -3.29 3.25
CA PHE A 71 -4.93 -2.56 4.43
C PHE A 71 -5.45 -1.12 4.38
N VAL A 72 -5.59 -0.49 5.55
CA VAL A 72 -5.99 0.91 5.72
C VAL A 72 -5.20 1.51 6.86
N GLU A 73 -4.38 2.51 6.58
CA GLU A 73 -3.49 3.19 7.54
C GLU A 73 -3.83 4.68 7.61
N PRO A 74 -4.37 5.16 8.75
CA PRO A 74 -4.58 6.58 8.94
C PRO A 74 -3.26 7.30 9.21
N TYR A 75 -3.11 8.51 8.67
CA TYR A 75 -1.99 9.40 8.90
C TYR A 75 -2.43 10.87 8.82
N GLY A 76 -1.50 11.80 9.03
CA GLY A 76 -1.76 13.23 8.99
C GLY A 76 -2.04 13.84 10.36
N SER A 77 -2.47 15.10 10.38
CA SER A 77 -2.77 15.85 11.60
C SER A 77 -4.25 15.79 11.98
N ALA A 78 -4.60 16.23 13.19
CA ALA A 78 -6.00 16.34 13.62
C ALA A 78 -6.83 17.28 12.71
N ALA A 79 -6.18 18.28 12.10
CA ALA A 79 -6.84 19.23 11.20
C ALA A 79 -7.05 18.65 9.77
N ARG A 80 -6.19 17.72 9.33
CA ARG A 80 -6.31 17.06 8.03
C ARG A 80 -5.98 15.58 8.17
N ARG A 81 -7.01 14.79 8.36
CA ARG A 81 -6.88 13.33 8.49
C ARG A 81 -6.80 12.71 7.11
N MET A 82 -5.75 11.96 6.87
CA MET A 82 -5.52 11.23 5.64
C MET A 82 -5.55 9.73 5.91
N VAL A 83 -5.82 8.96 4.88
CA VAL A 83 -5.72 7.51 4.91
C VAL A 83 -4.92 7.02 3.71
N ARG A 84 -3.99 6.10 3.95
CA ARG A 84 -3.30 5.32 2.93
C ARG A 84 -3.88 3.91 2.95
N PHE A 85 -4.17 3.36 1.79
CA PHE A 85 -4.77 2.04 1.69
C PHE A 85 -4.37 1.33 0.39
N GLY A 86 -4.35 0.02 0.43
CA GLY A 86 -4.01 -0.82 -0.72
C GLY A 86 -5.25 -1.51 -1.30
N VAL A 87 -5.36 -1.51 -2.61
CA VAL A 87 -6.49 -2.11 -3.34
C VAL A 87 -5.97 -3.19 -4.30
N HIS A 88 -6.58 -4.38 -4.27
CA HIS A 88 -6.48 -5.37 -5.35
C HIS A 88 -7.67 -5.18 -6.29
N PRO A 89 -7.53 -4.41 -7.38
CA PRO A 89 -8.68 -4.04 -8.21
C PRO A 89 -9.23 -5.21 -9.03
N ILE A 90 -8.43 -6.25 -9.26
CA ILE A 90 -8.77 -7.41 -10.08
C ILE A 90 -9.04 -8.61 -9.17
N PRO A 91 -10.27 -9.19 -9.17
CA PRO A 91 -10.56 -10.40 -8.42
C PRO A 91 -9.63 -11.56 -8.80
N GLY A 92 -9.04 -12.22 -7.80
CA GLY A 92 -8.13 -13.35 -8.00
C GLY A 92 -6.71 -12.97 -8.48
N ARG A 93 -6.39 -11.68 -8.64
CA ARG A 93 -5.08 -11.17 -9.05
C ARG A 93 -4.52 -10.25 -7.97
N ASN A 94 -4.00 -10.84 -6.91
CA ASN A 94 -3.37 -10.10 -5.81
C ASN A 94 -1.97 -9.58 -6.16
N ASP A 95 -1.46 -9.93 -7.34
CA ASP A 95 -0.24 -9.40 -7.93
C ASP A 95 -0.43 -8.01 -8.54
N VAL A 96 -1.67 -7.57 -8.75
CA VAL A 96 -2.01 -6.21 -9.19
C VAL A 96 -2.47 -5.41 -7.98
N GLU A 97 -1.57 -4.61 -7.43
CA GLU A 97 -1.84 -3.74 -6.28
C GLU A 97 -1.82 -2.27 -6.68
N VAL A 98 -2.75 -1.50 -6.16
CA VAL A 98 -2.77 -0.03 -6.28
C VAL A 98 -2.78 0.57 -4.89
N ILE A 99 -1.75 1.35 -4.57
CA ILE A 99 -1.68 2.10 -3.33
C ILE A 99 -2.34 3.45 -3.53
N CYS A 100 -3.35 3.72 -2.72
CA CYS A 100 -4.17 4.92 -2.77
C CYS A 100 -3.98 5.76 -1.50
N THR A 101 -4.17 7.06 -1.64
CA THR A 101 -4.25 8.01 -0.52
C THR A 101 -5.47 8.90 -0.69
N ALA A 102 -6.15 9.22 0.40
CA ALA A 102 -7.30 10.11 0.36
C ALA A 102 -7.50 10.82 1.70
N GLU A 103 -8.21 11.94 1.67
CA GLU A 103 -8.66 12.63 2.87
C GLU A 103 -9.82 11.87 3.52
N VAL A 104 -9.75 11.71 4.84
CA VAL A 104 -10.81 11.07 5.63
C VAL A 104 -11.88 12.11 5.95
N ILE A 105 -13.07 11.92 5.40
CA ILE A 105 -14.22 12.80 5.69
C ILE A 105 -15.04 12.31 6.88
N ASP A 106 -14.97 11.02 7.20
CA ASP A 106 -15.71 10.42 8.32
C ASP A 106 -15.07 9.10 8.76
N HIS A 107 -15.35 8.67 10.01
CA HIS A 107 -14.99 7.35 10.54
C HIS A 107 -16.18 6.84 11.34
N ARG A 108 -16.95 5.94 10.76
CA ARG A 108 -18.25 5.50 11.29
C ARG A 108 -18.44 4.00 11.29
N GLU A 109 -19.31 3.55 12.17
CA GLU A 109 -19.74 2.17 12.21
C GLU A 109 -20.66 1.86 11.01
N VAL A 110 -20.35 0.79 10.29
CA VAL A 110 -21.13 0.27 9.18
C VAL A 110 -21.52 -1.18 9.49
N THR A 111 -22.79 -1.48 9.41
CA THR A 111 -23.30 -2.84 9.52
C THR A 111 -23.26 -3.51 8.15
N SER A 112 -22.58 -4.64 8.07
CA SER A 112 -22.49 -5.47 6.86
C SER A 112 -23.79 -6.26 6.62
N SER A 113 -23.96 -6.85 5.45
CA SER A 113 -25.13 -7.66 5.09
C SER A 113 -25.32 -8.92 5.96
N ASN A 114 -24.25 -9.42 6.61
CA ASN A 114 -24.26 -10.51 7.56
C ASN A 114 -24.47 -10.05 9.02
N GLY A 115 -24.72 -8.75 9.25
CA GLY A 115 -25.02 -8.20 10.58
C GLY A 115 -23.79 -7.83 11.41
N GLU A 116 -22.58 -8.02 10.90
CA GLU A 116 -21.36 -7.60 11.58
C GLU A 116 -21.19 -6.08 11.51
N ARG A 117 -20.73 -5.49 12.62
CA ARG A 117 -20.45 -4.07 12.75
C ARG A 117 -18.96 -3.81 12.67
N GLU A 118 -18.55 -2.92 11.79
CA GLU A 118 -17.17 -2.57 11.55
C GLU A 118 -17.01 -1.05 11.49
N MET A 119 -16.00 -0.52 12.18
CA MET A 119 -15.60 0.89 12.04
C MET A 119 -14.85 1.08 10.73
N ARG A 120 -15.37 1.93 9.83
CA ARG A 120 -14.80 2.16 8.50
C ARG A 120 -14.44 3.61 8.29
N TYR A 121 -13.29 3.83 7.67
CA TYR A 121 -12.93 5.13 7.14
C TYR A 121 -13.77 5.45 5.91
N VAL A 122 -14.23 6.69 5.83
CA VAL A 122 -15.01 7.21 4.70
C VAL A 122 -14.18 8.28 4.01
N ILE A 123 -14.04 8.14 2.70
CA ILE A 123 -13.34 9.09 1.84
C ILE A 123 -14.31 9.67 0.81
N ARG A 124 -13.96 10.80 0.22
CA ARG A 124 -14.63 11.34 -0.96
C ARG A 124 -13.75 11.15 -2.18
N THR A 125 -14.34 10.67 -3.27
CA THR A 125 -13.64 10.44 -4.53
C THR A 125 -14.59 10.59 -5.71
N SER A 126 -14.06 10.85 -6.90
CA SER A 126 -14.84 10.88 -8.13
C SER A 126 -15.11 9.46 -8.63
N LEU A 127 -16.37 9.16 -8.91
CA LEU A 127 -16.81 7.95 -9.60
C LEU A 127 -17.01 8.28 -11.08
N LYS A 128 -16.29 7.60 -11.97
CA LYS A 128 -16.53 7.62 -13.40
C LYS A 128 -17.30 6.36 -13.81
N LEU A 129 -18.46 6.54 -14.43
CA LEU A 129 -19.31 5.47 -14.94
C LEU A 129 -19.88 5.90 -16.29
N GLY A 130 -19.52 5.16 -17.35
CA GLY A 130 -19.74 5.60 -18.72
C GLY A 130 -19.04 6.93 -18.99
N GLU A 131 -19.80 7.89 -19.54
CA GLU A 131 -19.31 9.24 -19.83
C GLU A 131 -19.48 10.21 -18.65
N ARG A 132 -20.12 9.78 -17.57
CA ARG A 132 -20.39 10.63 -16.42
C ARG A 132 -19.33 10.49 -15.33
N THR A 133 -19.06 11.60 -14.64
CA THR A 133 -18.16 11.62 -13.49
C THR A 133 -18.75 12.52 -12.40
N TRP A 134 -18.85 12.01 -11.16
CA TRP A 134 -19.41 12.76 -10.03
C TRP A 134 -18.77 12.29 -8.71
N PRO A 135 -18.75 13.17 -7.67
CA PRO A 135 -18.19 12.79 -6.38
C PRO A 135 -19.11 11.85 -5.61
N ILE A 136 -18.53 10.87 -4.95
CA ILE A 136 -19.22 9.92 -4.07
C ILE A 136 -18.53 9.80 -2.72
N GLU A 137 -19.27 9.36 -1.70
CA GLU A 137 -18.70 8.83 -0.46
C GLU A 137 -18.40 7.34 -0.62
N LEU A 138 -17.23 6.94 -0.17
CA LEU A 138 -16.73 5.59 -0.32
C LEU A 138 -16.15 5.08 1.01
N THR A 139 -16.66 3.97 1.52
CA THR A 139 -16.14 3.30 2.70
C THR A 139 -15.05 2.30 2.31
N LEU A 140 -13.98 2.20 3.12
CA LEU A 140 -12.89 1.26 2.94
C LEU A 140 -13.11 0.04 3.83
N THR A 141 -13.07 -1.16 3.25
CA THR A 141 -13.27 -2.42 3.98
C THR A 141 -12.62 -3.59 3.25
N ASN A 142 -12.24 -4.63 3.96
CA ASN A 142 -11.70 -5.83 3.32
C ASN A 142 -12.82 -6.63 2.63
N ARG A 143 -12.70 -6.81 1.31
CA ARG A 143 -13.62 -7.56 0.46
C ARG A 143 -12.87 -8.59 -0.41
N GLU A 144 -11.72 -9.07 0.07
CA GLU A 144 -10.83 -9.94 -0.70
C GLU A 144 -11.49 -11.23 -1.16
N THR A 145 -12.34 -11.81 -0.32
CA THR A 145 -13.07 -13.05 -0.60
C THR A 145 -14.32 -12.85 -1.47
N MET A 146 -14.67 -11.60 -1.78
CA MET A 146 -15.89 -11.30 -2.52
C MET A 146 -15.62 -11.17 -4.03
N SER A 147 -16.62 -11.56 -4.85
CA SER A 147 -16.55 -11.48 -6.32
C SER A 147 -16.41 -10.05 -6.84
N TYR A 148 -16.92 -9.05 -6.10
CA TYR A 148 -16.85 -7.64 -6.47
C TYR A 148 -15.98 -6.87 -5.49
N ARG A 149 -14.96 -6.21 -6.02
CA ARG A 149 -14.06 -5.36 -5.23
C ARG A 149 -14.71 -4.04 -4.81
N MET A 150 -15.82 -3.68 -5.45
CA MET A 150 -16.57 -2.47 -5.14
C MET A 150 -18.08 -2.73 -5.11
N LEU A 151 -18.78 -1.99 -4.24
CA LEU A 151 -20.24 -1.82 -4.26
C LEU A 151 -20.56 -0.36 -4.58
N ILE A 152 -21.57 -0.13 -5.40
CA ILE A 152 -22.19 1.18 -5.61
C ILE A 152 -23.44 1.24 -4.74
N GLY A 153 -23.39 2.03 -3.66
CA GLY A 153 -24.53 2.24 -2.77
C GLY A 153 -25.50 3.29 -3.32
N ARG A 154 -26.73 3.29 -2.80
CA ARG A 154 -27.81 4.17 -3.30
C ARG A 154 -27.48 5.67 -3.26
N GLN A 155 -26.59 6.14 -2.37
CA GLN A 155 -26.16 7.54 -2.35
C GLN A 155 -25.31 7.95 -3.56
N ALA A 156 -24.72 6.98 -4.25
CA ALA A 156 -23.97 7.23 -5.49
C ALA A 156 -24.85 7.15 -6.75
N ILE A 157 -26.09 6.68 -6.62
CA ILE A 157 -27.08 6.62 -7.71
C ILE A 157 -27.81 7.95 -7.71
N GLN A 158 -27.71 8.69 -8.81
CA GLN A 158 -28.36 10.00 -8.96
C GLN A 158 -29.85 9.85 -9.33
N ASP A 159 -30.63 10.90 -9.14
CA ASP A 159 -32.11 10.87 -9.32
C ASP A 159 -32.56 10.60 -10.77
N ASP A 160 -31.68 10.82 -11.76
CA ASP A 160 -31.92 10.56 -13.17
C ASP A 160 -31.38 9.18 -13.63
N MET A 161 -30.94 8.35 -12.68
CA MET A 161 -30.41 7.00 -12.95
C MET A 161 -31.46 5.94 -12.60
N LEU A 162 -31.52 4.91 -13.44
CA LEU A 162 -32.34 3.73 -13.23
C LEU A 162 -31.44 2.49 -13.11
N VAL A 163 -31.83 1.55 -12.26
CA VAL A 163 -31.15 0.24 -12.13
C VAL A 163 -32.02 -0.84 -12.72
N ASP A 164 -31.52 -1.50 -13.75
CA ASP A 164 -32.14 -2.67 -14.35
C ASP A 164 -31.48 -3.95 -13.76
N PRO A 165 -32.18 -4.67 -12.87
CA PRO A 165 -31.64 -5.85 -12.22
C PRO A 165 -31.53 -7.07 -13.16
N ALA A 166 -32.10 -7.01 -14.37
CA ALA A 166 -32.06 -8.10 -15.34
C ALA A 166 -30.85 -8.02 -16.26
N THR A 167 -30.13 -6.90 -16.29
CA THR A 167 -29.02 -6.68 -17.22
C THR A 167 -27.71 -6.35 -16.52
N SER A 168 -26.61 -6.66 -17.17
CA SER A 168 -25.23 -6.37 -16.74
C SER A 168 -24.55 -5.42 -17.71
N PHE A 169 -23.72 -4.50 -17.20
CA PHE A 169 -22.86 -3.64 -18.02
C PHE A 169 -23.63 -2.87 -19.09
N ARG A 170 -24.59 -2.07 -18.65
CA ARG A 170 -25.38 -1.17 -19.52
C ARG A 170 -24.54 -0.03 -20.05
N GLN A 171 -23.53 0.37 -19.28
CA GLN A 171 -22.58 1.41 -19.66
C GLN A 171 -21.35 0.83 -20.35
N PRO A 172 -20.56 1.66 -21.07
CA PRO A 172 -19.37 1.18 -21.78
C PRO A 172 -18.43 0.37 -20.89
N ARG A 173 -18.02 -0.79 -21.38
CA ARG A 173 -17.14 -1.70 -20.64
C ARG A 173 -15.72 -1.18 -20.61
N LEU A 174 -15.16 -1.12 -19.41
CA LEU A 174 -13.72 -0.94 -19.20
C LEU A 174 -13.02 -2.31 -19.26
N SER A 175 -11.69 -2.29 -19.19
CA SER A 175 -10.89 -3.51 -19.23
C SER A 175 -9.81 -3.47 -18.15
N TYR A 176 -9.58 -4.61 -17.51
CA TYR A 176 -8.43 -4.79 -16.63
C TYR A 176 -7.07 -4.64 -17.33
N ARG A 177 -7.02 -4.68 -18.69
CA ARG A 177 -5.81 -4.31 -19.45
C ARG A 177 -5.33 -2.89 -19.19
N LEU A 178 -6.18 -2.01 -18.66
CA LEU A 178 -5.78 -0.67 -18.21
C LEU A 178 -4.80 -0.71 -17.03
N TYR A 179 -4.69 -1.84 -16.32
CA TYR A 179 -3.66 -2.10 -15.31
C TYR A 179 -2.41 -2.79 -15.88
N GLU A 180 -2.51 -3.40 -17.06
CA GLU A 180 -1.34 -3.84 -17.80
C GLU A 180 -0.62 -2.57 -18.23
N ILE A 181 0.54 -2.32 -17.62
CA ILE A 181 1.33 -1.13 -17.91
C ILE A 181 1.65 -1.16 -19.41
N PRO A 182 1.14 -0.24 -20.24
CA PRO A 182 1.69 -0.08 -21.57
C PRO A 182 3.16 0.26 -21.36
N THR A 183 4.04 -0.34 -22.13
CA THR A 183 5.41 0.13 -22.32
C THR A 183 5.30 1.57 -22.84
N ARG A 184 5.21 2.53 -21.90
CA ARG A 184 5.04 3.94 -22.23
C ARG A 184 6.28 4.40 -22.97
N THR A 185 6.08 5.01 -24.12
CA THR A 185 7.11 5.74 -24.85
C THR A 185 7.71 6.81 -23.92
N ALA A 186 9.00 7.09 -24.09
CA ALA A 186 9.80 7.93 -23.18
C ALA A 186 9.23 9.35 -22.96
N ASP A 187 8.30 9.80 -23.79
CA ASP A 187 7.79 11.18 -23.85
C ASP A 187 6.70 11.52 -22.81
N ASP A 188 6.10 10.53 -22.15
CA ASP A 188 4.97 10.74 -21.21
C ASP A 188 5.36 10.57 -19.72
N ARG A 189 6.66 10.53 -19.42
CA ARG A 189 7.18 10.36 -18.04
C ARG A 189 7.51 11.74 -17.46
N ARG A 190 6.67 12.21 -16.51
CA ARG A 190 7.10 13.31 -15.64
C ARG A 190 8.41 12.91 -14.97
N SER A 191 9.45 13.69 -15.15
CA SER A 191 10.71 13.55 -14.43
C SER A 191 10.47 13.82 -12.95
N LEU A 192 10.82 12.85 -12.10
CA LEU A 192 10.75 13.00 -10.63
C LEU A 192 12.12 13.43 -10.11
N THR A 193 12.12 14.25 -9.06
CA THR A 193 13.29 14.48 -8.23
C THR A 193 13.22 13.56 -7.03
N ILE A 194 14.13 12.59 -6.93
CA ILE A 194 14.16 11.56 -5.89
C ILE A 194 15.34 11.83 -4.97
N GLY A 195 15.07 12.05 -3.67
CA GLY A 195 16.09 12.06 -2.64
C GLY A 195 16.50 10.65 -2.24
N LEU A 196 17.77 10.40 -1.94
CA LEU A 196 18.24 9.16 -1.33
C LEU A 196 19.04 9.48 -0.07
N LEU A 197 18.40 9.29 1.10
CA LEU A 197 19.03 9.51 2.40
C LEU A 197 19.92 8.33 2.76
N THR A 198 21.21 8.59 2.98
CA THR A 198 22.19 7.54 3.27
C THR A 198 23.40 8.09 4.00
N ARG A 199 24.11 7.26 4.76
CA ARG A 199 25.44 7.57 5.32
C ARG A 199 26.59 7.27 4.36
N ARG A 200 26.33 6.57 3.29
CA ARG A 200 27.35 6.13 2.32
C ARG A 200 26.90 6.43 0.91
N PRO A 201 26.96 7.69 0.47
CA PRO A 201 26.52 8.09 -0.87
C PRO A 201 27.16 7.24 -1.99
N ASP A 202 28.43 6.92 -1.81
CA ASP A 202 29.26 6.26 -2.82
C ASP A 202 29.17 4.73 -2.83
N ASN A 203 28.25 4.11 -2.08
CA ASN A 203 28.20 2.65 -2.08
C ASN A 203 27.59 2.11 -3.40
N ALA A 204 27.95 0.88 -3.76
CA ALA A 204 27.57 0.25 -5.03
C ALA A 204 26.03 0.20 -5.23
N THR A 205 25.27 -0.04 -4.16
CA THR A 205 23.81 -0.10 -4.21
C THR A 205 23.22 1.29 -4.57
N ASN A 206 23.68 2.36 -3.89
CA ASN A 206 23.14 3.71 -4.11
C ASN A 206 23.46 4.21 -5.51
N ARG A 207 24.69 3.99 -5.99
CA ARG A 207 25.09 4.30 -7.38
C ARG A 207 24.26 3.51 -8.40
N ARG A 208 23.87 2.29 -8.08
CA ARG A 208 23.02 1.49 -8.97
C ARG A 208 21.60 2.00 -9.03
N ILE A 209 20.99 2.32 -7.90
CA ILE A 209 19.67 2.96 -7.83
C ILE A 209 19.68 4.28 -8.59
N GLN A 210 20.72 5.11 -8.41
CA GLN A 210 20.90 6.37 -9.14
C GLN A 210 20.91 6.16 -10.65
N ARG A 211 21.77 5.25 -11.16
CA ARG A 211 21.82 4.96 -12.59
C ARG A 211 20.50 4.45 -13.17
N VAL A 212 19.74 3.70 -12.39
CA VAL A 212 18.41 3.24 -12.81
C VAL A 212 17.44 4.42 -12.87
N ALA A 213 17.40 5.29 -11.86
CA ALA A 213 16.55 6.47 -11.84
C ALA A 213 16.87 7.39 -13.04
N GLU A 214 18.14 7.65 -13.29
CA GLU A 214 18.60 8.48 -14.43
C GLU A 214 18.21 7.88 -15.79
N ARG A 215 18.40 6.57 -15.99
CA ARG A 215 17.98 5.88 -17.22
C ARG A 215 16.46 5.97 -17.45
N ARG A 216 15.68 6.07 -16.38
CA ARG A 216 14.23 6.22 -16.43
C ARG A 216 13.77 7.69 -16.53
N GLY A 217 14.74 8.62 -16.66
CA GLY A 217 14.46 10.05 -16.85
C GLY A 217 14.21 10.83 -15.55
N HIS A 218 14.63 10.29 -14.39
CA HIS A 218 14.49 10.96 -13.10
C HIS A 218 15.81 11.57 -12.63
N LYS A 219 15.73 12.60 -11.79
CA LYS A 219 16.87 13.19 -11.10
C LYS A 219 16.98 12.54 -9.72
N LEU A 220 18.14 11.98 -9.35
CA LEU A 220 18.38 11.48 -8.01
C LEU A 220 19.40 12.36 -7.28
N ILE A 221 19.06 12.78 -6.06
CA ILE A 221 19.88 13.61 -5.18
C ILE A 221 20.32 12.74 -4.00
N MET A 222 21.64 12.62 -3.84
CA MET A 222 22.19 11.97 -2.64
C MET A 222 22.11 12.90 -1.45
N VAL A 223 21.37 12.53 -0.43
CA VAL A 223 21.25 13.25 0.85
C VAL A 223 22.11 12.52 1.87
N ASP A 224 23.32 13.07 2.10
CA ASP A 224 24.21 12.50 3.11
C ASP A 224 23.66 12.83 4.52
N ARG A 225 23.26 11.78 5.26
CA ARG A 225 22.66 11.92 6.57
C ARG A 225 23.56 12.67 7.58
N ASP A 226 24.86 12.50 7.48
CA ASP A 226 25.82 13.08 8.43
C ASP A 226 26.15 14.56 8.10
N ARG A 227 25.67 15.05 6.92
CA ARG A 227 25.84 16.43 6.45
C ARG A 227 24.52 17.20 6.36
N VAL A 228 23.37 16.55 6.63
CA VAL A 228 22.06 17.17 6.56
C VAL A 228 21.70 17.87 7.87
N SER A 229 21.08 19.03 7.77
CA SER A 229 20.48 19.79 8.87
C SER A 229 19.02 20.07 8.58
N LEU A 230 18.21 20.13 9.63
CA LEU A 230 16.79 20.46 9.54
C LEU A 230 16.56 21.87 10.04
N PHE A 231 15.92 22.70 9.25
CA PHE A 231 15.38 23.97 9.67
C PHE A 231 13.89 23.79 9.90
N ILE A 232 13.50 23.85 11.19
CA ILE A 232 12.12 23.61 11.62
C ILE A 232 11.49 24.97 11.89
N ASP A 233 10.61 25.38 11.01
CA ASP A 233 9.85 26.63 11.09
C ASP A 233 8.40 26.39 10.67
N THR A 234 7.48 27.23 11.15
CA THR A 234 6.06 27.09 10.85
C THR A 234 5.72 27.54 9.43
N SER A 235 6.43 28.55 8.92
CA SER A 235 6.14 29.20 7.64
C SER A 235 7.07 28.76 6.53
N ASP A 236 8.32 28.42 6.83
CA ASP A 236 9.34 28.08 5.83
C ASP A 236 10.25 26.92 6.32
N PRO A 237 9.71 25.71 6.53
CA PRO A 237 10.51 24.55 6.91
C PRO A 237 11.46 24.15 5.77
N ALA A 238 12.73 23.86 6.10
CA ALA A 238 13.73 23.51 5.10
C ALA A 238 14.61 22.33 5.50
N ILE A 239 15.21 21.70 4.53
CA ILE A 239 16.27 20.69 4.68
C ILE A 239 17.52 21.26 4.04
N LEU A 240 18.60 21.30 4.81
CA LEU A 240 19.87 21.84 4.35
C LEU A 240 20.92 20.73 4.23
N LEU A 241 21.63 20.69 3.13
CA LEU A 241 22.82 19.87 2.94
C LEU A 241 24.03 20.80 2.85
N ASP A 242 24.96 20.72 3.79
CA ASP A 242 26.09 21.64 3.94
C ASP A 242 25.67 23.11 3.94
N GLY A 243 24.58 23.45 4.60
CA GLY A 243 24.04 24.81 4.69
C GLY A 243 23.29 25.30 3.45
N SER A 244 23.25 24.52 2.36
CA SER A 244 22.47 24.83 1.17
C SER A 244 21.12 24.09 1.17
N SER A 245 20.06 24.77 0.76
CA SER A 245 18.72 24.16 0.72
C SER A 245 18.68 22.99 -0.27
N VAL A 246 18.15 21.84 0.19
CA VAL A 246 17.89 20.69 -0.68
C VAL A 246 16.68 21.05 -1.54
N PRO A 247 16.76 20.89 -2.87
CA PRO A 247 15.62 21.12 -3.76
C PRO A 247 14.42 20.27 -3.38
N HIS A 248 13.23 20.72 -3.75
CA HIS A 248 12.01 19.90 -3.58
C HIS A 248 12.21 18.52 -4.20
N CYS A 249 11.86 17.50 -3.43
CA CYS A 249 11.88 16.10 -3.87
C CYS A 249 10.43 15.56 -3.95
N ASP A 250 10.11 14.89 -5.03
CA ASP A 250 8.82 14.19 -5.18
C ASP A 250 8.79 12.91 -4.32
N ALA A 251 9.96 12.32 -4.06
CA ALA A 251 10.10 11.14 -3.21
C ALA A 251 11.44 11.10 -2.49
N LEU A 252 11.49 10.35 -1.37
CA LEU A 252 12.70 10.05 -0.61
C LEU A 252 12.85 8.54 -0.40
N ILE A 253 13.99 7.98 -0.78
CA ILE A 253 14.40 6.62 -0.40
C ILE A 253 15.24 6.72 0.87
N VAL A 254 14.82 6.05 1.95
CA VAL A 254 15.56 6.07 3.21
C VAL A 254 16.39 4.81 3.39
N ARG A 255 17.71 4.97 3.38
CA ARG A 255 18.70 3.91 3.62
C ARG A 255 19.65 4.34 4.76
N PRO A 256 19.16 4.37 6.01
CA PRO A 256 19.81 5.11 7.11
C PRO A 256 21.17 4.53 7.51
N GLY A 257 21.43 3.26 7.19
CA GLY A 257 22.61 2.55 7.69
C GLY A 257 22.55 2.30 9.21
N ARG A 258 23.67 1.85 9.80
CA ARG A 258 23.78 1.69 11.25
C ARG A 258 23.90 3.08 11.91
N GLY A 259 23.35 3.24 13.11
CA GLY A 259 23.44 4.47 13.92
C GLY A 259 22.07 4.99 14.33
N THR A 260 21.95 6.29 14.64
CA THR A 260 20.76 6.91 15.23
C THR A 260 19.55 6.86 14.28
N PRO A 261 18.61 5.93 14.46
CA PRO A 261 17.41 5.83 13.64
C PRO A 261 16.50 7.03 13.80
N THR A 262 16.48 7.65 15.00
CA THR A 262 15.70 8.84 15.35
C THR A 262 15.98 10.02 14.44
N PHE A 263 17.26 10.33 14.16
CA PHE A 263 17.57 11.45 13.26
C PHE A 263 17.18 11.15 11.81
N SER A 264 17.41 9.91 11.35
CA SER A 264 16.95 9.51 10.00
C SER A 264 15.42 9.59 9.86
N ALA A 265 14.68 9.23 10.91
CA ALA A 265 13.23 9.37 10.94
C ALA A 265 12.79 10.83 11.00
N ALA A 266 13.54 11.70 11.72
CA ALA A 266 13.26 13.14 11.72
C ALA A 266 13.46 13.77 10.33
N VAL A 267 14.55 13.41 9.64
CA VAL A 267 14.79 13.84 8.25
C VAL A 267 13.68 13.35 7.35
N ALA A 268 13.31 12.07 7.44
CA ALA A 268 12.21 11.48 6.67
C ALA A 268 10.90 12.24 6.88
N ARG A 269 10.56 12.56 8.14
CA ARG A 269 9.34 13.32 8.50
C ARG A 269 9.36 14.74 7.96
N GLN A 270 10.52 15.39 7.92
CA GLN A 270 10.65 16.71 7.30
C GLN A 270 10.39 16.65 5.80
N PHE A 271 10.88 15.62 5.10
CA PHE A 271 10.56 15.40 3.69
C PHE A 271 9.06 15.17 3.46
N GLU A 272 8.38 14.39 4.33
CA GLU A 272 6.91 14.22 4.29
C GLU A 272 6.19 15.54 4.47
N THR A 273 6.64 16.38 5.43
CA THR A 273 6.07 17.71 5.66
C THR A 273 6.21 18.60 4.42
N LEU A 274 7.29 18.43 3.66
CA LEU A 274 7.53 19.15 2.41
C LEU A 274 6.85 18.50 1.18
N GLY A 275 6.01 17.48 1.39
CA GLY A 275 5.20 16.84 0.35
C GLY A 275 5.85 15.68 -0.37
N ALA A 276 7.03 15.21 0.04
CA ALA A 276 7.67 14.05 -0.57
C ALA A 276 7.04 12.73 -0.12
N VAL A 277 6.95 11.76 -1.03
CA VAL A 277 6.68 10.35 -0.70
C VAL A 277 7.91 9.74 -0.06
N VAL A 278 7.81 9.20 1.14
CA VAL A 278 8.96 8.63 1.85
C VAL A 278 8.89 7.10 1.91
N VAL A 279 9.94 6.45 1.42
CA VAL A 279 10.13 4.98 1.42
C VAL A 279 11.42 4.63 2.19
N ASN A 280 11.36 4.08 3.37
CA ASN A 280 10.26 3.77 4.29
C ASN A 280 9.85 5.02 5.11
N GLY A 281 8.57 5.08 5.52
CA GLY A 281 8.08 6.18 6.36
C GLY A 281 8.76 6.24 7.76
N PRO A 282 8.74 7.43 8.41
CA PRO A 282 9.49 7.68 9.65
C PRO A 282 9.09 6.77 10.81
N ASP A 283 7.80 6.46 10.95
CA ASP A 283 7.32 5.62 12.05
C ASP A 283 7.69 4.14 11.86
N ALA A 284 7.71 3.66 10.60
CA ALA A 284 8.19 2.33 10.28
C ALA A 284 9.70 2.17 10.53
N LEU A 285 10.48 3.22 10.24
CA LEU A 285 11.91 3.26 10.56
C LEU A 285 12.18 3.15 12.07
N LEU A 286 11.43 3.89 12.89
CA LEU A 286 11.56 3.85 14.35
C LEU A 286 11.11 2.50 14.91
N ARG A 287 10.06 1.93 14.37
CA ARG A 287 9.51 0.63 14.78
C ARG A 287 10.52 -0.49 14.59
N VAL A 288 11.19 -0.54 13.44
CA VAL A 288 12.20 -1.56 13.13
C VAL A 288 13.54 -1.29 13.83
N ALA A 289 13.78 -0.06 14.23
CA ALA A 289 14.98 0.30 14.99
C ALA A 289 15.00 -0.27 16.42
N ASP A 290 13.85 -0.65 16.96
CA ASP A 290 13.69 -1.36 18.22
C ASP A 290 13.43 -2.86 17.96
N PRO A 291 14.44 -3.73 18.18
CA PRO A 291 14.27 -5.16 17.93
C PRO A 291 13.22 -5.82 18.82
N LEU A 292 13.05 -5.33 20.05
CA LEU A 292 12.08 -5.88 21.00
C LEU A 292 10.66 -5.51 20.57
N ALA A 293 10.40 -4.25 20.28
CA ALA A 293 9.11 -3.78 19.76
C ALA A 293 8.75 -4.49 18.43
N THR A 294 9.72 -4.67 17.54
CA THR A 294 9.56 -5.40 16.28
C THR A 294 9.08 -6.83 16.55
N ARG A 295 9.73 -7.57 17.45
CA ARG A 295 9.32 -8.95 17.81
C ARG A 295 7.94 -9.02 18.44
N GLN A 296 7.63 -8.09 19.35
CA GLN A 296 6.31 -8.03 20.00
C GLN A 296 5.20 -7.79 18.97
N LEU A 297 5.41 -6.91 17.99
CA LEU A 297 4.46 -6.64 16.92
C LEU A 297 4.25 -7.85 16.01
N LEU A 298 5.33 -8.52 15.62
CA LEU A 298 5.25 -9.73 14.80
C LEU A 298 4.55 -10.87 15.53
N ALA A 299 4.92 -11.12 16.81
CA ALA A 299 4.28 -12.14 17.63
C ALA A 299 2.79 -11.86 17.83
N ARG A 300 2.40 -10.60 18.11
CA ARG A 300 1.00 -10.17 18.22
C ARG A 300 0.22 -10.42 16.92
N ALA A 301 0.87 -10.27 15.77
CA ALA A 301 0.27 -10.55 14.46
C ALA A 301 0.26 -12.04 14.09
N GLY A 302 0.66 -12.93 14.99
CA GLY A 302 0.71 -14.38 14.75
C GLY A 302 1.87 -14.82 13.84
N ILE A 303 2.85 -13.94 13.60
CA ILE A 303 4.03 -14.27 12.81
C ILE A 303 5.04 -14.98 13.72
N PRO A 304 5.50 -16.20 13.36
CA PRO A 304 6.47 -16.93 14.17
C PRO A 304 7.80 -16.19 14.27
N VAL A 305 8.22 -15.92 15.51
CA VAL A 305 9.52 -15.35 15.87
C VAL A 305 10.18 -16.25 16.92
N PRO A 306 11.50 -16.21 17.09
CA PRO A 306 12.16 -16.94 18.18
C PRO A 306 11.60 -16.53 19.54
N ALA A 307 11.37 -17.50 20.41
CA ALA A 307 10.97 -17.23 21.79
C ALA A 307 12.05 -16.36 22.48
N ALA A 308 11.63 -15.35 23.21
CA ALA A 308 12.52 -14.45 23.92
C ALA A 308 11.97 -14.09 25.31
N ALA A 309 12.82 -14.12 26.33
CA ALA A 309 12.52 -13.57 27.63
C ALA A 309 13.47 -12.39 27.89
N VAL A 310 12.94 -11.22 28.20
CA VAL A 310 13.71 -10.00 28.43
C VAL A 310 13.35 -9.49 29.82
N SER A 311 14.38 -9.20 30.65
CA SER A 311 14.19 -8.60 31.97
C SER A 311 14.94 -7.27 32.06
N SER A 312 14.45 -6.35 32.90
CA SER A 312 15.10 -5.07 33.15
C SER A 312 16.49 -5.20 33.82
N ALA A 313 16.79 -6.36 34.40
CA ALA A 313 18.09 -6.67 35.00
C ALA A 313 19.15 -7.12 33.98
N ALA A 314 18.77 -7.40 32.74
CA ALA A 314 19.72 -7.74 31.68
C ALA A 314 20.40 -6.45 31.17
N ALA A 315 21.60 -6.17 31.68
CA ALA A 315 22.43 -5.03 31.31
C ALA A 315 22.84 -5.02 29.80
N ASN A 316 22.51 -6.08 29.05
CA ASN A 316 22.81 -6.20 27.63
C ASN A 316 21.68 -6.99 26.93
N PRO A 317 20.77 -6.34 26.16
CA PRO A 317 19.74 -7.00 25.37
C PRO A 317 20.30 -8.07 24.41
N ASP A 318 21.51 -7.85 23.87
CA ASP A 318 22.17 -8.80 22.97
C ASP A 318 22.58 -10.08 23.70
N ALA A 319 22.83 -10.04 25.02
CA ALA A 319 23.18 -11.22 25.82
C ALA A 319 21.93 -12.08 26.12
N ALA A 320 20.81 -11.46 26.45
CA ALA A 320 19.53 -12.15 26.62
C ALA A 320 19.11 -12.87 25.35
N ASP A 321 19.29 -12.21 24.22
CA ASP A 321 18.99 -12.75 22.89
C ASP A 321 19.82 -14.02 22.57
N ARG A 322 21.08 -14.08 22.99
CA ARG A 322 21.97 -15.23 22.75
C ARG A 322 21.53 -16.50 23.48
N HIS A 323 21.13 -16.38 24.75
CA HIS A 323 20.73 -17.53 25.57
C HIS A 323 19.41 -18.17 25.06
N LEU A 324 18.47 -17.35 24.69
CA LEU A 324 17.11 -17.83 24.34
C LEU A 324 17.03 -18.42 22.93
N PHE A 325 17.87 -17.93 22.01
CA PHE A 325 17.97 -18.52 20.69
C PHE A 325 18.51 -19.97 20.73
N ALA A 326 19.41 -20.26 21.66
CA ALA A 326 19.96 -21.62 21.85
C ALA A 326 18.91 -22.58 22.44
N GLU A 327 18.06 -22.13 23.36
CA GLU A 327 17.00 -22.96 23.95
C GLU A 327 15.83 -23.18 23.00
N GLY A 328 15.42 -22.15 22.20
CA GLY A 328 14.28 -22.25 21.26
C GLY A 328 14.54 -23.17 20.07
N PHE A 329 15.80 -23.43 19.72
CA PHE A 329 16.17 -24.34 18.60
C PHE A 329 16.79 -25.66 19.05
N GLY A 330 16.89 -25.92 20.36
CA GLY A 330 17.30 -27.24 20.90
C GLY A 330 18.69 -27.75 20.44
N GLY A 331 19.63 -26.85 20.12
CA GLY A 331 21.01 -27.24 19.70
C GLY A 331 21.10 -27.94 18.34
N GLN A 332 20.00 -28.03 17.59
CA GLN A 332 20.01 -28.59 16.21
C GLN A 332 20.42 -27.53 15.19
N ALA A 333 20.98 -27.99 14.07
CA ALA A 333 21.26 -27.13 12.91
C ALA A 333 20.01 -26.31 12.55
N LEU A 334 20.13 -24.98 12.54
CA LEU A 334 19.01 -24.07 12.36
C LEU A 334 18.28 -24.25 11.00
N GLY A 335 18.93 -24.78 10.00
CA GLY A 335 18.34 -25.08 8.71
C GLY A 335 18.76 -24.11 7.62
N LEU A 336 17.83 -23.73 6.79
CA LEU A 336 18.06 -22.82 5.65
C LEU A 336 17.58 -21.42 6.00
N LEU A 337 18.49 -20.46 6.00
CA LEU A 337 18.17 -19.03 6.11
C LEU A 337 17.83 -18.50 4.72
N VAL A 338 16.65 -17.93 4.57
CA VAL A 338 16.19 -17.27 3.35
C VAL A 338 16.07 -15.78 3.63
N ARG A 339 16.78 -14.97 2.85
CA ARG A 339 16.66 -13.50 2.89
C ARG A 339 15.83 -13.02 1.72
N HIS A 340 14.64 -12.54 1.99
CA HIS A 340 13.77 -11.89 1.02
C HIS A 340 14.09 -10.41 0.93
N THR A 341 14.17 -9.88 -0.29
CA THR A 341 14.11 -8.42 -0.52
C THR A 341 12.71 -8.08 -0.98
N VAL A 342 12.03 -7.25 -0.20
CA VAL A 342 10.64 -6.85 -0.44
C VAL A 342 10.60 -5.40 -0.88
N VAL A 343 9.85 -5.10 -1.94
CA VAL A 343 9.57 -3.75 -2.47
C VAL A 343 8.06 -3.59 -2.59
N GLY A 344 7.51 -2.54 -1.98
CA GLY A 344 6.08 -2.47 -1.74
C GLY A 344 5.65 -3.58 -0.80
N SER A 345 4.70 -4.39 -1.22
CA SER A 345 4.21 -5.56 -0.48
C SER A 345 4.71 -6.90 -1.04
N ARG A 346 5.62 -6.89 -2.03
CA ARG A 346 6.05 -8.08 -2.79
C ARG A 346 7.51 -8.42 -2.59
N ALA A 347 7.80 -9.69 -2.36
CA ALA A 347 9.16 -10.22 -2.39
C ALA A 347 9.65 -10.28 -3.85
N VAL A 348 10.58 -9.40 -4.21
CA VAL A 348 11.12 -9.25 -5.57
C VAL A 348 12.38 -10.09 -5.81
N ALA A 349 13.05 -10.51 -4.74
CA ALA A 349 14.19 -11.40 -4.78
C ALA A 349 14.31 -12.18 -3.47
N ALA A 350 14.88 -13.37 -3.56
CA ALA A 350 15.25 -14.16 -2.39
C ALA A 350 16.57 -14.88 -2.62
N MET A 351 17.42 -14.89 -1.61
CA MET A 351 18.66 -15.65 -1.59
C MET A 351 18.71 -16.50 -0.32
N SER A 352 19.33 -17.67 -0.39
CA SER A 352 19.36 -18.63 0.69
C SER A 352 20.78 -19.07 1.04
N ARG A 353 20.97 -19.49 2.29
CA ARG A 353 22.19 -20.15 2.75
C ARG A 353 21.92 -21.05 3.95
N ARG A 354 22.73 -22.08 4.12
CA ARG A 354 22.67 -22.96 5.30
C ARG A 354 23.26 -22.25 6.51
N VAL A 355 22.58 -22.37 7.66
CA VAL A 355 23.05 -21.84 8.94
C VAL A 355 23.01 -22.94 10.00
N ARG A 356 24.08 -23.02 10.80
CA ARG A 356 24.26 -24.06 11.83
C ARG A 356 23.97 -23.53 13.23
N GLY A 357 24.03 -22.22 13.42
CA GLY A 357 23.82 -21.54 14.67
C GLY A 357 23.49 -20.06 14.47
N ARG A 358 23.27 -19.36 15.56
CA ARG A 358 22.96 -17.93 15.53
C ARG A 358 24.09 -17.09 14.94
N ASP A 359 25.34 -17.38 15.35
CA ASP A 359 26.50 -16.62 14.88
C ASP A 359 26.65 -16.71 13.36
N ASP A 360 26.12 -17.78 12.75
CA ASP A 360 26.05 -17.91 11.30
C ASP A 360 25.02 -16.96 10.68
N ILE A 361 23.96 -16.57 11.39
CA ILE A 361 22.92 -15.67 10.82
C ILE A 361 23.50 -14.29 10.53
N ASP A 362 24.35 -13.79 11.42
CA ASP A 362 24.99 -12.48 11.31
C ASP A 362 26.33 -12.52 10.55
N SER A 363 26.85 -13.71 10.27
CA SER A 363 28.11 -13.89 9.55
C SER A 363 28.00 -13.61 8.06
N GLU A 364 29.12 -13.22 7.43
CA GLU A 364 29.26 -13.15 5.98
C GLU A 364 29.47 -14.60 5.44
N GLY A 365 28.39 -15.20 4.90
CA GLY A 365 28.40 -16.50 4.27
C GLY A 365 28.09 -16.41 2.78
N GLU A 366 28.36 -17.52 2.06
CA GLU A 366 27.99 -17.62 0.65
C GLU A 366 26.46 -17.75 0.51
N TRP A 367 25.88 -16.88 -0.32
CA TRP A 367 24.47 -16.86 -0.65
C TRP A 367 24.23 -17.49 -2.02
N GLY A 368 23.21 -18.34 -2.13
CA GLY A 368 22.78 -18.98 -3.37
C GLY A 368 21.28 -18.85 -3.61
N THR A 369 20.81 -19.49 -4.68
CA THR A 369 19.39 -19.53 -5.07
C THR A 369 18.86 -20.96 -5.16
N ASP A 370 19.59 -21.94 -4.66
CA ASP A 370 19.42 -23.36 -4.99
C ASP A 370 18.21 -24.04 -4.31
N ASP A 371 17.48 -23.35 -3.46
CA ASP A 371 16.35 -23.93 -2.73
C ASP A 371 15.02 -23.18 -2.98
N ALA A 372 14.46 -23.40 -4.16
CA ALA A 372 13.19 -22.79 -4.58
C ALA A 372 12.02 -23.17 -3.64
N GLY A 373 12.04 -24.36 -3.05
CA GLY A 373 11.00 -24.82 -2.12
C GLY A 373 10.99 -24.02 -0.83
N ALA A 374 12.17 -23.78 -0.24
CA ALA A 374 12.28 -22.95 0.97
C ALA A 374 11.96 -21.48 0.69
N VAL A 375 12.35 -20.96 -0.47
CA VAL A 375 12.01 -19.59 -0.89
C VAL A 375 10.49 -19.42 -0.97
N GLU A 376 9.79 -20.34 -1.60
CA GLU A 376 8.34 -20.27 -1.73
C GLU A 376 7.63 -20.42 -0.37
N ALA A 377 8.08 -21.36 0.46
CA ALA A 377 7.52 -21.59 1.81
C ALA A 377 7.67 -20.39 2.76
N THR A 378 8.67 -19.53 2.55
CA THR A 378 8.97 -18.38 3.41
C THR A 378 8.49 -17.03 2.83
N ARG A 379 8.13 -16.97 1.55
CA ARG A 379 7.72 -15.75 0.84
C ARG A 379 6.54 -15.04 1.50
N GLY A 380 5.44 -15.76 1.73
CA GLY A 380 4.22 -15.18 2.29
C GLY A 380 4.43 -14.56 3.66
N VAL A 381 5.28 -15.20 4.49
CA VAL A 381 5.64 -14.66 5.81
C VAL A 381 6.47 -13.39 5.68
N ALA A 382 7.43 -13.34 4.76
CA ALA A 382 8.24 -12.14 4.54
C ALA A 382 7.38 -10.95 4.09
N GLU A 383 6.41 -11.17 3.20
CA GLU A 383 5.46 -10.15 2.76
C GLU A 383 4.51 -9.71 3.87
N GLN A 384 4.07 -10.65 4.73
CA GLN A 384 3.26 -10.31 5.91
C GLN A 384 4.03 -9.47 6.93
N VAL A 385 5.31 -9.76 7.18
CA VAL A 385 6.20 -8.97 8.04
C VAL A 385 6.24 -7.52 7.60
N VAL A 386 6.44 -7.28 6.31
CA VAL A 386 6.55 -5.93 5.74
C VAL A 386 5.24 -5.16 5.94
N ARG A 387 4.09 -5.81 5.72
CA ARG A 387 2.77 -5.21 5.97
C ARG A 387 2.56 -4.87 7.44
N VAL A 388 2.86 -5.79 8.36
CA VAL A 388 2.69 -5.58 9.82
C VAL A 388 3.56 -4.44 10.33
N LEU A 389 4.77 -4.30 9.80
CA LEU A 389 5.70 -3.26 10.20
C LEU A 389 5.53 -1.93 9.46
N GLY A 390 4.65 -1.87 8.44
CA GLY A 390 4.42 -0.68 7.62
C GLY A 390 5.65 -0.30 6.79
N LEU A 391 6.38 -1.29 6.28
CA LEU A 391 7.57 -1.08 5.44
C LEU A 391 7.24 -1.17 3.96
N GLU A 392 8.00 -0.47 3.13
CA GLU A 392 7.91 -0.54 1.68
C GLU A 392 9.20 -1.07 1.02
N LEU A 393 10.31 -0.95 1.71
CA LEU A 393 11.61 -1.50 1.28
C LEU A 393 12.28 -2.19 2.45
N ALA A 394 12.35 -3.50 2.41
CA ALA A 394 12.92 -4.28 3.50
C ALA A 394 13.68 -5.51 3.02
N GLY A 395 14.64 -5.93 3.84
CA GLY A 395 15.17 -7.28 3.86
C GLY A 395 14.55 -8.05 5.02
N VAL A 396 13.99 -9.21 4.76
CA VAL A 396 13.39 -10.08 5.78
C VAL A 396 14.11 -11.41 5.80
N ASP A 397 14.67 -11.76 6.93
CA ASP A 397 15.41 -13.00 7.18
C ASP A 397 14.48 -14.02 7.83
N VAL A 398 14.25 -15.13 7.14
CA VAL A 398 13.36 -16.20 7.58
C VAL A 398 14.10 -17.53 7.56
N ILE A 399 14.05 -18.28 8.65
CA ILE A 399 14.52 -19.64 8.68
C ILE A 399 13.40 -20.57 8.23
N ALA A 400 13.66 -21.38 7.21
CA ALA A 400 12.80 -22.48 6.80
C ALA A 400 13.04 -23.67 7.74
N ALA A 401 12.31 -23.69 8.87
CA ALA A 401 12.42 -24.75 9.87
C ALA A 401 11.39 -25.86 9.58
N ARG A 402 11.59 -27.06 10.16
CA ARG A 402 10.67 -28.20 10.01
C ARG A 402 9.26 -27.92 10.55
N GLN A 403 9.14 -27.02 11.53
CA GLN A 403 7.87 -26.64 12.16
C GLN A 403 7.19 -25.45 11.47
N GLY A 404 7.78 -24.94 10.38
CA GLY A 404 7.32 -23.77 9.64
C GLY A 404 8.33 -22.63 9.62
N PRO A 405 8.04 -21.55 8.88
CA PRO A 405 8.93 -20.39 8.73
C PRO A 405 9.02 -19.59 10.04
N ILE A 406 10.24 -19.16 10.42
CA ILE A 406 10.51 -18.35 11.61
C ILE A 406 11.27 -17.10 11.20
N VAL A 407 10.75 -15.92 11.51
CA VAL A 407 11.37 -14.63 11.21
C VAL A 407 12.46 -14.32 12.23
N VAL A 408 13.70 -14.15 11.76
CA VAL A 408 14.87 -13.92 12.63
C VAL A 408 15.50 -12.53 12.46
N GLY A 409 15.15 -11.81 11.39
CA GLY A 409 15.68 -10.47 11.15
C GLY A 409 14.84 -9.66 10.17
N VAL A 410 14.84 -8.34 10.39
CA VAL A 410 14.25 -7.36 9.48
C VAL A 410 15.23 -6.20 9.35
N THR A 411 15.46 -5.74 8.12
CA THR A 411 16.29 -4.58 7.84
C THR A 411 15.65 -3.63 6.86
N VAL A 412 15.72 -2.34 7.13
CA VAL A 412 15.24 -1.26 6.24
C VAL A 412 16.27 -0.87 5.16
N ALA A 413 17.46 -1.45 5.20
CA ALA A 413 18.53 -1.18 4.24
C ALA A 413 19.10 -2.49 3.67
N PRO A 414 18.30 -3.28 2.92
CA PRO A 414 18.76 -4.57 2.38
C PRO A 414 19.99 -4.41 1.49
N ALA A 415 20.79 -5.47 1.40
CA ALA A 415 22.00 -5.54 0.58
C ALA A 415 21.64 -5.76 -0.91
N ILE A 416 21.02 -4.77 -1.54
CA ILE A 416 20.45 -4.87 -2.90
C ILE A 416 21.48 -5.33 -3.92
N SER A 417 22.70 -4.75 -3.94
CA SER A 417 23.72 -5.14 -4.91
C SER A 417 24.19 -6.61 -4.77
N LEU A 418 24.16 -7.13 -3.56
CA LEU A 418 24.44 -8.56 -3.31
C LEU A 418 23.28 -9.40 -3.85
N ALA A 419 22.05 -9.06 -3.48
CA ALA A 419 20.86 -9.79 -3.90
C ALA A 419 20.72 -9.82 -5.43
N GLU A 420 20.91 -8.68 -6.10
CA GLU A 420 20.90 -8.60 -7.57
C GLU A 420 21.98 -9.47 -8.24
N ARG A 421 23.19 -9.51 -7.65
CA ARG A 421 24.29 -10.33 -8.17
C ARG A 421 24.00 -11.82 -8.01
N VAL A 422 23.44 -12.23 -6.86
CA VAL A 422 23.16 -13.64 -6.55
C VAL A 422 21.93 -14.14 -7.32
N THR A 423 20.88 -13.33 -7.41
CA THR A 423 19.58 -13.77 -7.95
C THR A 423 19.34 -13.37 -9.41
N GLY A 424 20.12 -12.43 -9.95
CA GLY A 424 19.83 -11.83 -11.25
C GLY A 424 18.62 -10.89 -11.29
N ALA A 425 17.89 -10.74 -10.17
CA ALA A 425 16.70 -9.92 -10.09
C ALA A 425 17.00 -8.41 -10.23
N ALA A 426 16.14 -7.66 -10.89
CA ALA A 426 16.28 -6.23 -11.12
C ALA A 426 15.70 -5.41 -9.95
N ILE A 427 16.23 -5.57 -8.74
CA ILE A 427 15.68 -4.96 -7.51
C ILE A 427 15.72 -3.44 -7.55
N SER A 428 16.82 -2.86 -8.02
CA SER A 428 16.95 -1.40 -8.17
C SER A 428 15.91 -0.83 -9.13
N GLU A 429 15.54 -1.57 -10.18
CA GLU A 429 14.45 -1.22 -11.10
C GLU A 429 13.11 -1.27 -10.39
N ALA A 430 12.83 -2.34 -9.64
CA ALA A 430 11.59 -2.48 -8.88
C ALA A 430 11.39 -1.33 -7.88
N ILE A 431 12.46 -0.87 -7.21
CA ILE A 431 12.40 0.27 -6.29
C ILE A 431 12.01 1.55 -7.02
N VAL A 432 12.65 1.86 -8.15
CA VAL A 432 12.36 3.09 -8.91
C VAL A 432 10.95 3.04 -9.48
N VAL A 433 10.51 1.89 -10.00
CA VAL A 433 9.13 1.68 -10.48
C VAL A 433 8.11 1.87 -9.36
N TYR A 434 8.38 1.32 -8.16
CA TYR A 434 7.53 1.51 -7.00
C TYR A 434 7.38 3.00 -6.63
N ILE A 435 8.48 3.75 -6.64
CA ILE A 435 8.48 5.20 -6.40
C ILE A 435 7.68 5.95 -7.47
N GLU A 436 7.88 5.62 -8.74
CA GLU A 436 7.09 6.21 -9.84
C GLU A 436 5.59 6.03 -9.64
N GLN A 437 5.16 4.86 -9.21
CA GLN A 437 3.75 4.55 -8.96
C GLN A 437 3.21 5.33 -7.76
N THR A 438 3.97 5.35 -6.66
CA THR A 438 3.54 5.97 -5.40
C THR A 438 3.57 7.49 -5.46
N ALA A 439 4.62 8.10 -6.02
CA ALA A 439 4.74 9.56 -6.12
C ALA A 439 3.70 10.16 -7.08
N ARG A 440 3.32 9.46 -8.16
CA ARG A 440 2.28 9.91 -9.09
C ARG A 440 0.88 9.87 -8.50
N ALA A 441 0.61 8.95 -7.59
CA ALA A 441 -0.68 8.86 -6.92
C ALA A 441 -0.95 10.12 -6.06
N ILE A 442 0.08 10.68 -5.44
CA ILE A 442 -0.05 11.88 -4.57
C ILE A 442 -0.16 13.16 -5.40
N THR A 443 0.58 13.30 -6.50
CA THR A 443 0.57 14.53 -7.30
C THR A 443 -0.73 14.76 -8.07
N ARG A 444 -1.55 13.73 -8.29
CA ARG A 444 -2.88 13.87 -8.91
C ARG A 444 -3.95 14.37 -7.93
N ASN A 445 -3.62 14.43 -6.65
CA ASN A 445 -4.54 14.83 -5.57
C ASN A 445 -4.20 16.23 -4.99
N GLN A 446 -3.25 16.95 -5.57
CA GLN A 446 -2.96 18.38 -5.33
C GLN A 446 -3.50 19.23 -6.48
#